data_f6f3e375d8053a405743cc7068309d14
#
_entry.id   f6f3e375d8053a405743cc7068309d14
#
_cell.length_a   1.000
_cell.length_b   1.000
_cell.length_c   1.000
_cell.angle_alpha   90.00
_cell.angle_beta   90.00
_cell.angle_gamma   90.00
#
_symmetry.space_group_name_H-M   'P 1'
#
loop_
_entity.id
_entity.type
_entity.pdbx_description
1 polymer ?
#
loop_
_entity_poly.entity_id
_entity_poly.type
_entity_poly.pdbx_seq_one_letter_code
_entity_poly.pdbx_strand_id
1 'polypeptide(L)'
;MIKNFMAIHDVHNDEAAKAYKSYFRETYADVVTHGEWAKTTVGEFATVIQVWQGSNSNFYCTHFQAVSEDHVYKQLDAWGMDRFFNSMVMETERFTSALLPEDEEIDKTYFES
;
A
#
# COMPACT_ATOMS: atom_id res chain seq x y z
N MET A 1 18.78 -1.32 1.65
CA MET A 1 18.21 -0.03 1.20
C MET A 1 16.72 -0.15 1.01
N ILE A 2 15.95 0.78 1.55
CA ILE A 2 14.49 0.80 1.39
C ILE A 2 14.15 1.37 0.03
N LYS A 3 13.28 0.66 -0.69
CA LYS A 3 12.79 1.04 -2.01
C LYS A 3 11.30 1.27 -1.97
N ASN A 4 10.77 1.93 -2.98
CA ASN A 4 9.35 2.19 -3.13
C ASN A 4 8.74 1.27 -4.17
N PHE A 5 7.52 0.80 -3.89
CA PHE A 5 6.79 -0.09 -4.78
C PHE A 5 5.36 0.38 -4.93
N MET A 6 4.82 0.18 -6.13
CA MET A 6 3.39 0.34 -6.37
C MET A 6 2.79 -1.05 -6.50
N ALA A 7 1.69 -1.28 -5.82
CA ALA A 7 0.96 -2.54 -5.94
C ALA A 7 -0.46 -2.26 -6.41
N ILE A 8 -0.93 -3.07 -7.34
CA ILE A 8 -2.31 -3.03 -7.81
C ILE A 8 -2.98 -4.31 -7.36
N HIS A 9 -4.12 -4.20 -6.71
CA HIS A 9 -4.87 -5.31 -6.14
C HIS A 9 -6.23 -5.43 -6.80
N ASP A 10 -6.44 -6.51 -7.54
CA ASP A 10 -7.73 -6.81 -8.14
C ASP A 10 -8.53 -7.70 -7.20
N VAL A 11 -9.69 -7.24 -6.77
CA VAL A 11 -10.57 -8.02 -5.89
C VAL A 11 -11.13 -9.21 -6.67
N HIS A 12 -11.10 -10.39 -6.05
CA HIS A 12 -11.49 -11.63 -6.72
C HIS A 12 -12.93 -11.63 -7.25
N ASN A 13 -13.89 -11.13 -6.44
CA ASN A 13 -15.31 -11.14 -6.75
C ASN A 13 -16.05 -10.27 -5.73
N ASP A 14 -17.37 -10.16 -5.87
CA ASP A 14 -18.20 -9.35 -4.98
C ASP A 14 -18.17 -9.84 -3.52
N GLU A 15 -18.11 -11.14 -3.33
CA GLU A 15 -18.01 -11.70 -1.98
C GLU A 15 -16.70 -11.32 -1.30
N ALA A 16 -15.61 -11.38 -2.05
CA ALA A 16 -14.29 -10.96 -1.55
C ALA A 16 -14.27 -9.46 -1.23
N ALA A 17 -14.93 -8.64 -2.06
CA ALA A 17 -15.03 -7.21 -1.81
C ALA A 17 -15.77 -6.93 -0.50
N LYS A 18 -16.87 -7.62 -0.24
CA LYS A 18 -17.63 -7.48 1.01
C LYS A 18 -16.81 -7.97 2.21
N ALA A 19 -16.13 -9.10 2.05
CA ALA A 19 -15.29 -9.66 3.09
C ALA A 19 -14.14 -8.72 3.47
N TYR A 20 -13.53 -8.08 2.47
CA TYR A 20 -12.45 -7.13 2.72
C TYR A 20 -12.95 -5.88 3.45
N LYS A 21 -14.13 -5.37 3.06
CA LYS A 21 -14.74 -4.23 3.75
C LYS A 21 -15.02 -4.55 5.22
N SER A 22 -15.54 -5.74 5.49
CA SER A 22 -15.80 -6.18 6.86
C SER A 22 -14.50 -6.32 7.65
N TYR A 23 -13.50 -6.93 7.04
CA TYR A 23 -12.17 -7.07 7.64
C TYR A 23 -11.58 -5.70 8.00
N PHE A 24 -11.64 -4.78 7.06
CA PHE A 24 -11.10 -3.42 7.26
C PHE A 24 -11.85 -2.70 8.38
N ARG A 25 -13.17 -2.77 8.37
CA ARG A 25 -14.01 -2.14 9.39
C ARG A 25 -13.69 -2.65 10.78
N GLU A 26 -13.56 -3.97 10.92
CA GLU A 26 -13.28 -4.60 12.20
C GLU A 26 -11.85 -4.31 12.68
N THR A 27 -10.89 -4.41 11.77
CA THR A 27 -9.48 -4.21 12.09
C THR A 27 -9.19 -2.79 12.53
N TYR A 28 -9.84 -1.80 11.90
CA TYR A 28 -9.59 -0.38 12.15
C TYR A 28 -10.73 0.31 12.90
N ALA A 29 -11.54 -0.45 13.64
CA ALA A 29 -12.68 0.11 14.36
C ALA A 29 -12.30 1.25 15.31
N ASP A 30 -11.12 1.17 15.93
CA ASP A 30 -10.64 2.16 16.89
C ASP A 30 -9.69 3.20 16.28
N VAL A 31 -9.45 3.12 14.97
CA VAL A 31 -8.56 4.04 14.26
C VAL A 31 -9.37 5.20 13.70
N VAL A 32 -9.07 6.41 14.14
CA VAL A 32 -9.83 7.62 13.76
C VAL A 32 -9.00 8.54 12.86
N THR A 33 -7.72 8.70 13.15
CA THR A 33 -6.86 9.64 12.43
C THR A 33 -5.88 8.93 11.50
N HIS A 34 -5.39 9.67 10.50
CA HIS A 34 -4.33 9.14 9.62
C HIS A 34 -3.05 8.83 10.40
N GLY A 35 -2.75 9.62 11.43
CA GLY A 35 -1.58 9.35 12.28
C GLY A 35 -1.71 8.03 13.03
N GLU A 36 -2.90 7.72 13.54
CA GLU A 36 -3.15 6.43 14.18
C GLU A 36 -3.05 5.29 13.17
N TRP A 37 -3.63 5.49 11.98
CA TRP A 37 -3.57 4.50 10.90
C TRP A 37 -2.13 4.18 10.51
N ALA A 38 -1.29 5.22 10.39
CA ALA A 38 0.12 5.06 10.00
C ALA A 38 0.89 4.12 10.94
N LYS A 39 0.51 4.07 12.20
CA LYS A 39 1.15 3.17 13.18
C LYS A 39 0.78 1.71 12.94
N THR A 40 -0.35 1.45 12.28
CA THR A 40 -0.83 0.09 12.01
C THR A 40 -0.25 -0.52 10.74
N THR A 41 0.39 0.29 9.90
CA THR A 41 0.82 -0.12 8.55
C THR A 41 2.27 -0.56 8.45
N VAL A 42 2.99 -0.51 9.55
CA VAL A 42 4.38 -0.96 9.62
C VAL A 42 4.38 -2.47 9.82
N GLY A 43 4.75 -3.20 8.78
CA GLY A 43 4.83 -4.65 8.84
C GLY A 43 6.26 -5.12 9.02
N GLU A 44 6.40 -6.41 9.26
CA GLU A 44 7.72 -7.04 9.40
C GLU A 44 8.53 -6.94 8.10
N PHE A 45 7.86 -7.09 6.95
CA PHE A 45 8.53 -7.15 5.65
C PHE A 45 8.37 -5.88 4.82
N ALA A 46 7.29 -5.16 5.01
CA ALA A 46 6.98 -3.96 4.23
C ALA A 46 6.08 -3.02 5.03
N THR A 47 6.15 -1.74 4.67
CA THR A 47 5.31 -0.70 5.27
C THR A 47 4.40 -0.11 4.20
N VAL A 48 3.12 0.04 4.51
CA VAL A 48 2.17 0.73 3.64
C VAL A 48 2.27 2.23 3.89
N ILE A 49 2.45 2.99 2.84
CA ILE A 49 2.55 4.46 2.91
C ILE A 49 1.20 5.10 2.63
N GLN A 50 0.50 4.62 1.62
CA GLN A 50 -0.83 5.12 1.28
C GLN A 50 -1.58 4.10 0.44
N VAL A 51 -2.91 4.21 0.47
CA VAL A 51 -3.81 3.33 -0.26
C VAL A 51 -4.83 4.17 -0.99
N TRP A 52 -5.10 3.82 -2.24
CA TRP A 52 -6.24 4.34 -2.99
C TRP A 52 -7.24 3.21 -3.21
N GLN A 53 -8.50 3.50 -2.99
CA GLN A 53 -9.58 2.57 -3.24
C GLN A 53 -10.26 2.93 -4.56
N GLY A 54 -10.47 1.95 -5.42
CA GLY A 54 -11.23 2.15 -6.66
C GLY A 54 -12.68 2.52 -6.36
N SER A 55 -13.29 3.32 -7.24
CA SER A 55 -14.63 3.86 -7.01
C SER A 55 -15.71 2.78 -6.86
N ASN A 56 -15.50 1.61 -7.44
CA ASN A 56 -16.43 0.47 -7.34
C ASN A 56 -16.02 -0.54 -6.29
N SER A 57 -14.97 -0.25 -5.52
CA SER A 57 -14.39 -1.19 -4.54
C SER A 57 -13.92 -2.51 -5.14
N ASN A 58 -13.63 -2.52 -6.45
CA ASN A 58 -13.17 -3.71 -7.16
C ASN A 58 -11.65 -3.76 -7.33
N PHE A 59 -10.96 -2.67 -7.01
CA PHE A 59 -9.50 -2.66 -6.98
C PHE A 59 -8.99 -1.69 -5.93
N TYR A 60 -7.74 -1.89 -5.54
CA TYR A 60 -6.99 -1.01 -4.65
C TYR A 60 -5.62 -0.77 -5.25
N CYS A 61 -5.02 0.35 -4.94
CA CYS A 61 -3.65 0.66 -5.32
C CYS A 61 -2.91 1.08 -4.05
N THR A 62 -1.72 0.52 -3.84
CA THR A 62 -0.98 0.74 -2.58
C THR A 62 0.45 1.16 -2.88
N HIS A 63 0.92 2.14 -2.14
CA HIS A 63 2.34 2.51 -2.11
C HIS A 63 2.98 1.80 -0.93
N PHE A 64 3.95 0.92 -1.20
CA PHE A 64 4.72 0.20 -0.19
C PHE A 64 6.16 0.69 -0.15
N GLN A 65 6.76 0.55 1.03
CA GLN A 65 8.21 0.65 1.18
C GLN A 65 8.73 -0.69 1.73
N ALA A 66 9.78 -1.22 1.10
CA ALA A 66 10.39 -2.50 1.46
C ALA A 66 11.80 -2.59 0.87
N VAL A 67 12.54 -3.61 1.25
CA VAL A 67 13.89 -3.82 0.69
C VAL A 67 13.83 -4.52 -0.67
N SER A 68 12.77 -5.21 -0.99
CA SER A 68 12.60 -5.90 -2.28
C SER A 68 11.13 -6.13 -2.61
N GLU A 69 10.86 -6.42 -3.87
CA GLU A 69 9.53 -6.83 -4.35
C GLU A 69 9.03 -8.06 -3.60
N ASP A 70 9.90 -9.03 -3.38
CA ASP A 70 9.56 -10.26 -2.66
C ASP A 70 9.07 -9.97 -1.23
N HIS A 71 9.66 -8.99 -0.57
CA HIS A 71 9.23 -8.59 0.77
C HIS A 71 7.82 -8.00 0.77
N VAL A 72 7.42 -7.32 -0.29
CA VAL A 72 6.04 -6.81 -0.40
C VAL A 72 5.07 -7.99 -0.50
N TYR A 73 5.37 -8.99 -1.33
CA TYR A 73 4.53 -10.18 -1.44
C TYR A 73 4.48 -10.96 -0.13
N LYS A 74 5.60 -11.08 0.56
CA LYS A 74 5.64 -11.72 1.88
C LYS A 74 4.75 -11.01 2.88
N GLN A 75 4.73 -9.69 2.86
CA GLN A 75 3.90 -8.91 3.75
C GLN A 75 2.41 -9.08 3.45
N LEU A 76 2.05 -9.08 2.17
CA LEU A 76 0.67 -9.33 1.75
C LEU A 76 0.22 -10.73 2.19
N ASP A 77 1.09 -11.72 2.05
CA ASP A 77 0.81 -13.08 2.48
C ASP A 77 0.67 -13.17 4.00
N ALA A 78 1.56 -12.51 4.74
CA ALA A 78 1.52 -12.50 6.20
C ALA A 78 0.21 -11.88 6.73
N TRP A 79 -0.33 -10.88 6.01
CA TRP A 79 -1.61 -10.27 6.34
C TRP A 79 -2.81 -11.04 5.78
N GLY A 80 -2.58 -12.12 5.00
CA GLY A 80 -3.63 -12.92 4.43
C GLY A 80 -4.45 -12.22 3.35
N MET A 81 -3.85 -11.26 2.64
CA MET A 81 -4.56 -10.44 1.65
C MET A 81 -4.94 -11.22 0.39
N ASP A 82 -4.28 -12.33 0.08
CA ASP A 82 -4.56 -13.15 -1.08
C ASP A 82 -5.97 -13.76 -1.06
N ARG A 83 -6.60 -13.85 0.12
CA ARG A 83 -8.00 -14.29 0.22
C ARG A 83 -8.98 -13.29 -0.36
N PHE A 84 -8.57 -12.03 -0.53
CA PHE A 84 -9.44 -10.96 -1.02
C PHE A 84 -9.13 -10.57 -2.46
N PHE A 85 -7.87 -10.56 -2.83
CA PHE A 85 -7.47 -10.02 -4.14
C PHE A 85 -6.16 -10.63 -4.64
N ASN A 86 -5.96 -10.51 -5.95
CA ASN A 86 -4.68 -10.78 -6.59
C ASN A 86 -3.88 -9.48 -6.62
N SER A 87 -2.58 -9.57 -6.42
CA SER A 87 -1.73 -8.39 -6.35
C SER A 87 -0.63 -8.47 -7.39
N MET A 88 -0.36 -7.32 -8.02
CA MET A 88 0.80 -7.13 -8.90
C MET A 88 1.63 -6.00 -8.31
N VAL A 89 2.89 -6.31 -8.00
CA VAL A 89 3.81 -5.38 -7.36
C VAL A 89 4.87 -4.94 -8.36
N MET A 90 5.12 -3.64 -8.43
CA MET A 90 6.10 -3.05 -9.34
C MET A 90 7.06 -2.16 -8.55
N GLU A 91 8.35 -2.35 -8.73
CA GLU A 91 9.34 -1.45 -8.16
C GLU A 91 9.26 -0.11 -8.89
N THR A 92 9.24 0.98 -8.13
CA THR A 92 9.30 2.34 -8.69
C THR A 92 10.65 2.95 -8.34
N GLU A 93 11.18 3.76 -9.23
CA GLU A 93 12.47 4.38 -9.00
C GLU A 93 12.37 5.48 -7.95
N ARG A 94 11.33 6.31 -8.06
CA ARG A 94 11.06 7.40 -7.13
C ARG A 94 9.62 7.85 -7.26
N PHE A 95 9.20 8.71 -6.36
CA PHE A 95 7.89 9.36 -6.46
C PHE A 95 8.02 10.84 -6.13
N THR A 96 7.10 11.63 -6.67
CA THR A 96 6.95 13.05 -6.36
C THR A 96 5.52 13.26 -5.88
N SER A 97 5.34 13.97 -4.80
CA SER A 97 4.00 14.15 -4.22
C SER A 97 3.83 15.54 -3.62
N ALA A 98 2.70 16.16 -3.91
CA ALA A 98 2.33 17.43 -3.30
C ALA A 98 2.02 17.30 -1.79
N LEU A 99 1.87 16.07 -1.32
CA LEU A 99 1.57 15.79 0.09
C LEU A 99 2.82 15.72 0.97
N LEU A 100 4.01 15.71 0.35
CA LEU A 100 5.26 15.74 1.10
C LEU A 100 5.49 17.12 1.70
N PRO A 101 6.35 17.23 2.75
CA PRO A 101 6.65 18.52 3.36
C PRO A 101 7.06 19.56 2.32
N GLU A 102 6.58 20.78 2.51
CA GLU A 102 6.75 21.88 1.57
C GLU A 102 8.22 22.17 1.23
N ASP A 103 9.10 21.98 2.20
CA ASP A 103 10.53 22.25 2.09
C ASP A 103 11.35 21.04 1.66
N GLU A 104 10.73 19.88 1.44
CA GLU A 104 11.45 18.70 0.98
C GLU A 104 11.81 18.84 -0.49
N GLU A 105 13.10 18.67 -0.78
CA GLU A 105 13.60 18.83 -2.15
C GLU A 105 13.16 17.67 -3.05
N ILE A 106 12.90 17.99 -4.31
CA ILE A 106 12.63 16.98 -5.34
C ILE A 106 13.95 16.31 -5.70
N ASP A 107 13.94 14.97 -5.75
CA ASP A 107 15.09 14.22 -6.24
C ASP A 107 15.16 14.39 -7.76
N LYS A 108 16.20 15.03 -8.23
CA LYS A 108 16.42 15.33 -9.65
C LYS A 108 17.45 14.42 -10.32
N THR A 109 17.97 13.44 -9.60
CA THR A 109 19.00 12.56 -10.17
C THR A 109 18.52 11.81 -11.41
N TYR A 110 17.23 11.50 -11.47
CA TYR A 110 16.62 10.87 -12.64
C TYR A 110 16.81 11.71 -13.89
N PHE A 111 16.70 13.04 -13.78
CA PHE A 111 16.80 13.96 -14.93
C PHE A 111 18.24 14.30 -15.30
N GLU A 112 19.18 13.92 -14.46
CA GLU A 112 20.61 14.22 -14.66
C GLU A 112 21.35 13.07 -15.34
N SER A 113 20.72 11.91 -15.45
CA SER A 113 21.36 10.70 -16.01
C SER A 113 21.31 10.64 -17.54
#